data_e14fce755116d290ce67619899fab0a7
#
_entry.id   e14fce755116d290ce67619899fab0a7
#
_cell.length_a   1.000
_cell.length_b   1.000
_cell.length_c   1.000
_cell.angle_alpha   90.00
_cell.angle_beta   90.00
_cell.angle_gamma   90.00
#
_symmetry.space_group_name_H-M   'P 1'
#
loop_
_entity.id
_entity.type
_entity.pdbx_description
1 polymer ?
#
loop_
_entity_poly.entity_id
_entity_poly.type
_entity_poly.pdbx_seq_one_letter_code
_entity_poly.pdbx_strand_id
1 'polypeptide(L)'
;MSSAFDKLARPVQKWIRQKGWRELRDIQARSIRTICETNADLIVAASTAGGKTEAAFLPLISQVLDEPSDGTGFDLLYIGPLKALITDQAMRLEGMCQEAELPVIPWHGDVSQSVKTRALKSPKGILLITPESLEALFIRRGLEIARLFGATRAVVIDELHTVLDSERGVQLRSLLTRLELAIKRPIRRIGLSATLGDMELAKAYLRPDAANAVQLIEADGGEAELRLQLRGYVSGDEDENSPSATEAISAHLFKHLRGSENLVF
;
A
#
# COMPACT_ATOMS: atom_id res chain seq x y z
N MET A 1 10.21 -20.25 20.25
CA MET A 1 10.09 -19.54 18.96
C MET A 1 10.14 -18.06 19.24
N SER A 2 11.02 -17.30 18.57
CA SER A 2 11.07 -15.85 18.70
C SER A 2 9.72 -15.26 18.31
N SER A 3 9.23 -14.25 19.02
CA SER A 3 7.98 -13.59 18.66
C SER A 3 8.17 -12.86 17.32
N ALA A 4 7.09 -12.63 16.56
CA ALA A 4 7.20 -11.84 15.33
C ALA A 4 7.78 -10.44 15.59
N PHE A 5 7.48 -9.87 16.75
CA PHE A 5 8.04 -8.61 17.20
C PHE A 5 9.57 -8.62 17.34
N ASP A 6 10.16 -9.72 17.82
CA ASP A 6 11.61 -9.82 18.02
C ASP A 6 12.41 -9.90 16.71
N LYS A 7 11.72 -10.18 15.59
CA LYS A 7 12.30 -10.19 14.24
C LYS A 7 12.43 -8.81 13.62
N LEU A 8 11.86 -7.79 14.24
CA LEU A 8 11.89 -6.43 13.72
C LEU A 8 13.12 -5.69 14.25
N ALA A 9 13.69 -4.83 13.40
CA ALA A 9 14.79 -3.94 13.77
C ALA A 9 14.40 -3.02 14.95
N ARG A 10 15.38 -2.67 15.79
CA ARG A 10 15.15 -1.85 17.00
C ARG A 10 14.38 -0.54 16.75
N PRO A 11 14.68 0.26 15.70
CA PRO A 11 13.91 1.48 15.42
C PRO A 11 12.42 1.19 15.17
N VAL A 12 12.10 0.11 14.46
CA VAL A 12 10.72 -0.32 14.18
C VAL A 12 10.01 -0.77 15.45
N GLN A 13 10.69 -1.56 16.30
CA GLN A 13 10.17 -1.95 17.62
C GLN A 13 9.89 -0.73 18.50
N LYS A 14 10.78 0.27 18.48
CA LYS A 14 10.60 1.53 19.23
C LYS A 14 9.34 2.27 18.75
N TRP A 15 9.14 2.38 17.44
CA TRP A 15 7.95 3.00 16.87
C TRP A 15 6.66 2.28 17.31
N ILE A 16 6.62 0.94 17.28
CA ILE A 16 5.47 0.15 17.73
C ILE A 16 5.12 0.46 19.18
N ARG A 17 6.14 0.52 20.06
CA ARG A 17 5.96 0.85 21.48
C ARG A 17 5.45 2.29 21.69
N GLN A 18 5.96 3.25 20.92
CA GLN A 18 5.50 4.65 20.95
C GLN A 18 4.05 4.80 20.50
N LYS A 19 3.58 3.95 19.57
CA LYS A 19 2.17 3.88 19.18
C LYS A 19 1.26 3.22 20.23
N GLY A 20 1.82 2.71 21.30
CA GLY A 20 1.06 2.07 22.38
C GLY A 20 0.45 0.73 21.99
N TRP A 21 0.94 0.09 20.93
CA TRP A 21 0.43 -1.22 20.53
C TRP A 21 0.84 -2.28 21.57
N ARG A 22 -0.16 -2.96 22.12
CA ARG A 22 0.05 -4.05 23.07
C ARG A 22 0.40 -5.35 22.37
N GLU A 23 -0.19 -5.57 21.20
CA GLU A 23 -0.04 -6.77 20.40
C GLU A 23 -0.03 -6.43 18.91
N LEU A 24 0.65 -7.23 18.12
CA LEU A 24 0.55 -7.22 16.67
C LEU A 24 -0.73 -7.97 16.25
N ARG A 25 -1.42 -7.46 15.25
CA ARG A 25 -2.53 -8.19 14.64
C ARG A 25 -2.01 -9.48 14.01
N ASP A 26 -2.84 -10.53 13.91
CA ASP A 26 -2.44 -11.81 13.31
C ASP A 26 -1.84 -11.64 11.91
N ILE A 27 -2.50 -10.87 11.06
CA ILE A 27 -2.02 -10.56 9.71
C ILE A 27 -0.61 -9.90 9.71
N GLN A 28 -0.32 -9.04 10.68
CA GLN A 28 0.99 -8.41 10.83
C GLN A 28 2.03 -9.44 11.30
N ALA A 29 1.70 -10.24 12.31
CA ALA A 29 2.60 -11.25 12.84
C ALA A 29 2.95 -12.33 11.79
N ARG A 30 1.98 -12.76 10.99
CA ARG A 30 2.18 -13.72 9.88
C ARG A 30 3.03 -13.10 8.78
N SER A 31 2.73 -11.86 8.37
CA SER A 31 3.50 -11.14 7.34
C SER A 31 4.95 -10.91 7.77
N ILE A 32 5.18 -10.52 9.02
CA ILE A 32 6.55 -10.35 9.56
C ILE A 32 7.33 -11.66 9.44
N ARG A 33 6.75 -12.79 9.88
CA ARG A 33 7.43 -14.08 9.76
C ARG A 33 7.73 -14.42 8.30
N THR A 34 6.74 -14.34 7.43
CA THR A 34 6.90 -14.64 6.01
C THR A 34 7.97 -13.76 5.36
N ILE A 35 7.94 -12.45 5.62
CA ILE A 35 8.87 -11.51 5.00
C ILE A 35 10.28 -11.69 5.55
N CYS A 36 10.45 -11.92 6.85
CA CYS A 36 11.78 -12.08 7.46
C CYS A 36 12.39 -13.48 7.25
N GLU A 37 11.57 -14.51 7.03
CA GLU A 37 12.08 -15.90 6.97
C GLU A 37 12.16 -16.45 5.56
N THR A 38 11.53 -15.80 4.58
CA THR A 38 11.48 -16.26 3.19
C THR A 38 11.71 -15.11 2.20
N ASN A 39 11.98 -15.45 0.95
CA ASN A 39 12.00 -14.50 -0.16
C ASN A 39 10.74 -14.65 -1.07
N ALA A 40 9.71 -15.35 -0.61
CA ALA A 40 8.49 -15.56 -1.38
C ALA A 40 7.77 -14.24 -1.67
N ASP A 41 7.16 -14.13 -2.83
CA ASP A 41 6.17 -13.10 -3.12
C ASP A 41 4.96 -13.30 -2.22
N LEU A 42 4.25 -12.23 -1.87
CA LEU A 42 3.21 -12.27 -0.85
C LEU A 42 1.99 -11.45 -1.28
N ILE A 43 0.80 -11.96 -1.00
CA ILE A 43 -0.43 -11.19 -1.00
C ILE A 43 -0.94 -11.08 0.44
N VAL A 44 -1.22 -9.84 0.87
CA VAL A 44 -1.80 -9.53 2.17
C VAL A 44 -3.21 -9.01 1.93
N ALA A 45 -4.20 -9.81 2.27
CA ALA A 45 -5.61 -9.50 2.07
C ALA A 45 -6.30 -9.24 3.41
N ALA A 46 -6.89 -8.06 3.55
CA ALA A 46 -7.68 -7.66 4.72
C ALA A 46 -8.60 -6.49 4.38
N SER A 47 -9.65 -6.30 5.16
CA SER A 47 -10.53 -5.14 5.06
C SER A 47 -9.77 -3.81 5.15
N THR A 48 -10.42 -2.73 4.78
CA THR A 48 -9.89 -1.36 4.99
C THR A 48 -9.59 -1.18 6.48
N ALA A 49 -8.51 -0.51 6.81
CA ALA A 49 -7.98 -0.37 8.18
C ALA A 49 -7.51 -1.69 8.86
N GLY A 50 -7.42 -2.80 8.13
CA GLY A 50 -6.91 -4.09 8.62
C GLY A 50 -5.42 -4.11 9.03
N GLY A 51 -4.65 -3.04 8.77
CA GLY A 51 -3.23 -2.97 9.10
C GLY A 51 -2.32 -3.57 8.03
N LYS A 52 -2.78 -3.64 6.77
CA LYS A 52 -2.03 -4.17 5.62
C LYS A 52 -0.70 -3.44 5.37
N THR A 53 -0.73 -2.11 5.46
CA THR A 53 0.47 -1.29 5.24
C THR A 53 1.55 -1.64 6.26
N GLU A 54 1.21 -1.71 7.53
CA GLU A 54 2.13 -2.10 8.60
C GLU A 54 2.59 -3.56 8.43
N ALA A 55 1.68 -4.45 8.03
CA ALA A 55 2.01 -5.85 7.78
C ALA A 55 3.13 -6.02 6.74
N ALA A 56 3.15 -5.17 5.70
CA ALA A 56 4.21 -5.18 4.70
C ALA A 56 5.45 -4.37 5.12
N PHE A 57 5.26 -3.14 5.61
CA PHE A 57 6.38 -2.21 5.77
C PHE A 57 7.18 -2.40 7.04
N LEU A 58 6.60 -2.86 8.16
CA LEU A 58 7.37 -3.12 9.38
C LEU A 58 8.53 -4.12 9.14
N PRO A 59 8.30 -5.30 8.52
CA PRO A 59 9.39 -6.22 8.22
C PRO A 59 10.30 -5.73 7.09
N LEU A 60 9.77 -5.07 6.04
CA LEU A 60 10.60 -4.57 4.94
C LEU A 60 11.57 -3.47 5.40
N ILE A 61 11.10 -2.52 6.21
CA ILE A 61 11.95 -1.48 6.82
C ILE A 61 13.01 -2.15 7.69
N SER A 62 12.65 -3.16 8.48
CA SER A 62 13.59 -3.91 9.30
C SER A 62 14.69 -4.56 8.46
N GLN A 63 14.34 -5.21 7.35
CA GLN A 63 15.33 -5.80 6.42
C GLN A 63 16.25 -4.75 5.79
N VAL A 64 15.74 -3.55 5.46
CA VAL A 64 16.58 -2.46 4.93
C VAL A 64 17.60 -1.98 5.98
N LEU A 65 17.21 -1.95 7.26
CA LEU A 65 18.07 -1.50 8.35
C LEU A 65 19.11 -2.54 8.78
N ASP A 66 18.71 -3.81 8.85
CA ASP A 66 19.56 -4.90 9.29
C ASP A 66 20.57 -5.32 8.23
N GLU A 67 20.22 -5.14 6.96
CA GLU A 67 21.04 -5.49 5.80
C GLU A 67 21.13 -4.31 4.82
N PRO A 68 21.87 -3.25 5.12
CA PRO A 68 22.02 -2.13 4.19
C PRO A 68 22.54 -2.61 2.83
N SER A 69 21.97 -2.08 1.75
CA SER A 69 22.46 -2.40 0.40
C SER A 69 23.79 -1.69 0.12
N ASP A 70 24.75 -2.42 -0.42
CA ASP A 70 26.00 -1.82 -0.93
C ASP A 70 25.77 -1.07 -2.26
N GLY A 71 24.61 -1.24 -2.87
CA GLY A 71 24.22 -0.60 -4.14
C GLY A 71 23.62 0.79 -3.97
N THR A 72 23.59 1.52 -5.07
CA THR A 72 22.83 2.77 -5.17
C THR A 72 21.40 2.45 -5.63
N GLY A 73 20.42 3.18 -5.11
CA GLY A 73 19.03 3.06 -5.54
C GLY A 73 18.06 3.23 -4.38
N PHE A 74 16.78 3.34 -4.71
CA PHE A 74 15.71 3.28 -3.73
C PHE A 74 15.66 1.87 -3.12
N ASP A 75 15.51 1.78 -1.82
CA ASP A 75 15.48 0.51 -1.10
C ASP A 75 14.17 -0.25 -1.29
N LEU A 76 13.06 0.49 -1.28
CA LEU A 76 11.70 -0.05 -1.45
C LEU A 76 10.93 0.79 -2.46
N LEU A 77 10.07 0.14 -3.24
CA LEU A 77 9.14 0.77 -4.16
C LEU A 77 7.70 0.50 -3.72
N TYR A 78 6.92 1.56 -3.50
CA TYR A 78 5.48 1.46 -3.30
C TYR A 78 4.75 1.99 -4.53
N ILE A 79 3.82 1.21 -5.04
CA ILE A 79 2.97 1.57 -6.18
C ILE A 79 1.53 1.68 -5.70
N GLY A 80 1.01 2.90 -5.73
CA GLY A 80 -0.38 3.21 -5.38
C GLY A 80 -1.20 3.66 -6.57
N PRO A 81 -2.51 3.42 -6.56
CA PRO A 81 -3.37 3.73 -7.72
C PRO A 81 -3.64 5.22 -7.91
N LEU A 82 -3.57 6.02 -6.87
CA LEU A 82 -3.97 7.43 -6.89
C LEU A 82 -2.98 8.33 -6.15
N LYS A 83 -2.81 9.57 -6.63
CA LYS A 83 -1.94 10.59 -6.02
C LYS A 83 -2.29 10.87 -4.56
N ALA A 84 -3.58 10.95 -4.23
CA ALA A 84 -4.04 11.18 -2.86
C ALA A 84 -3.58 10.07 -1.93
N LEU A 85 -3.68 8.82 -2.36
CA LEU A 85 -3.19 7.66 -1.60
C LEU A 85 -1.66 7.67 -1.45
N ILE A 86 -0.91 8.10 -2.48
CA ILE A 86 0.54 8.28 -2.37
C ILE A 86 0.89 9.28 -1.26
N THR A 87 0.18 10.41 -1.20
CA THR A 87 0.43 11.44 -0.18
C THR A 87 0.09 10.95 1.23
N ASP A 88 -1.06 10.30 1.39
CA ASP A 88 -1.51 9.75 2.67
C ASP A 88 -0.55 8.65 3.17
N GLN A 89 -0.20 7.71 2.31
CA GLN A 89 0.74 6.65 2.66
C GLN A 89 2.16 7.18 2.93
N ALA A 90 2.59 8.25 2.25
CA ALA A 90 3.87 8.88 2.54
C ALA A 90 3.91 9.42 3.97
N MET A 91 2.90 10.19 4.40
CA MET A 91 2.80 10.68 5.78
C MET A 91 2.79 9.55 6.81
N ARG A 92 2.08 8.45 6.51
CA ARG A 92 2.02 7.28 7.38
C ARG A 92 3.37 6.59 7.50
N LEU A 93 4.07 6.38 6.39
CA LEU A 93 5.39 5.76 6.34
C LEU A 93 6.48 6.66 6.93
N GLU A 94 6.41 7.99 6.77
CA GLU A 94 7.33 8.93 7.42
C GLU A 94 7.34 8.71 8.93
N GLY A 95 6.16 8.53 9.54
CA GLY A 95 6.08 8.23 10.97
C GLY A 95 6.77 6.92 11.37
N MET A 96 6.71 5.88 10.53
CA MET A 96 7.39 4.59 10.77
C MET A 96 8.90 4.70 10.55
N CYS A 97 9.31 5.55 9.61
CA CYS A 97 10.70 5.66 9.18
C CYS A 97 11.50 6.71 9.97
N GLN A 98 10.84 7.52 10.81
CA GLN A 98 11.49 8.62 11.54
C GLN A 98 12.67 8.15 12.39
N GLU A 99 12.46 7.13 13.21
CA GLU A 99 13.50 6.56 14.06
C GLU A 99 14.57 5.76 13.28
N ALA A 100 14.24 5.38 12.06
CA ALA A 100 15.10 4.63 11.14
C ALA A 100 15.96 5.55 10.25
N GLU A 101 15.69 6.87 10.26
CA GLU A 101 16.28 7.85 9.34
C GLU A 101 16.20 7.40 7.86
N LEU A 102 15.14 6.64 7.51
CA LEU A 102 14.92 6.14 6.16
C LEU A 102 14.04 7.14 5.38
N PRO A 103 14.53 7.74 4.31
CA PRO A 103 13.76 8.71 3.53
C PRO A 103 12.49 8.11 2.92
N VAL A 104 11.39 8.84 2.99
CA VAL A 104 10.12 8.51 2.32
C VAL A 104 9.87 9.57 1.27
N ILE A 105 9.72 9.16 0.02
CA ILE A 105 9.71 10.06 -1.12
C ILE A 105 8.44 9.86 -1.92
N PRO A 106 7.42 10.73 -1.76
CA PRO A 106 6.27 10.73 -2.66
C PRO A 106 6.68 11.22 -4.05
N TRP A 107 6.12 10.58 -5.11
CA TRP A 107 6.45 10.89 -6.50
C TRP A 107 5.20 10.95 -7.37
N HIS A 108 4.67 12.15 -7.52
CA HIS A 108 3.54 12.46 -8.41
C HIS A 108 3.63 13.88 -8.93
N GLY A 109 2.70 14.31 -9.79
CA GLY A 109 2.75 15.60 -10.47
C GLY A 109 2.95 16.81 -9.56
N ASP A 110 2.31 16.78 -8.40
CA ASP A 110 2.22 17.91 -7.47
C ASP A 110 3.44 18.03 -6.53
N VAL A 111 4.33 17.02 -6.52
CA VAL A 111 5.59 17.09 -5.75
C VAL A 111 6.59 18.01 -6.42
N SER A 112 7.22 18.89 -5.63
CA SER A 112 8.15 19.89 -6.12
C SER A 112 9.33 19.28 -6.89
N GLN A 113 9.78 19.99 -7.92
CA GLN A 113 10.91 19.55 -8.73
C GLN A 113 12.22 19.45 -7.92
N SER A 114 12.39 20.26 -6.89
CA SER A 114 13.55 20.22 -6.00
C SER A 114 13.65 18.90 -5.23
N VAL A 115 12.54 18.39 -4.69
CA VAL A 115 12.46 17.09 -4.01
C VAL A 115 12.81 15.97 -4.99
N LYS A 116 12.20 15.98 -6.18
CA LYS A 116 12.48 14.99 -7.23
C LYS A 116 13.95 14.99 -7.65
N THR A 117 14.53 16.17 -7.86
CA THR A 117 15.93 16.29 -8.26
C THR A 117 16.88 15.77 -7.19
N ARG A 118 16.60 16.06 -5.91
CA ARG A 118 17.39 15.53 -4.78
C ARG A 118 17.31 14.01 -4.73
N ALA A 119 16.10 13.45 -4.83
CA ALA A 119 15.88 12.00 -4.83
C ALA A 119 16.60 11.29 -6.00
N LEU A 120 16.64 11.91 -7.19
CA LEU A 120 17.36 11.36 -8.33
C LEU A 120 18.88 11.43 -8.16
N LYS A 121 19.40 12.45 -7.49
CA LYS A 121 20.85 12.59 -7.25
C LYS A 121 21.36 11.57 -6.26
N SER A 122 20.60 11.32 -5.19
CA SER A 122 20.92 10.36 -4.14
C SER A 122 19.71 9.48 -3.85
N PRO A 123 19.42 8.50 -4.72
CA PRO A 123 18.29 7.60 -4.53
C PRO A 123 18.55 6.70 -3.30
N LYS A 124 17.63 6.75 -2.33
CA LYS A 124 17.66 5.99 -1.09
C LYS A 124 16.25 5.97 -0.49
N GLY A 125 15.96 4.99 0.32
CA GLY A 125 14.71 4.92 1.08
C GLY A 125 13.55 4.37 0.28
N ILE A 126 12.34 4.83 0.60
CA ILE A 126 11.08 4.35 0.03
C ILE A 126 10.56 5.33 -1.00
N LEU A 127 10.46 4.90 -2.25
CA LEU A 127 9.81 5.67 -3.32
C LEU A 127 8.34 5.28 -3.42
N LEU A 128 7.42 6.24 -3.28
CA LEU A 128 5.99 6.03 -3.48
C LEU A 128 5.59 6.68 -4.81
N ILE A 129 5.03 5.88 -5.72
CA ILE A 129 4.80 6.32 -7.09
C ILE A 129 3.51 5.71 -7.66
N THR A 130 2.90 6.37 -8.65
CA THR A 130 1.82 5.76 -9.45
C THR A 130 2.39 5.04 -10.68
N PRO A 131 1.66 4.06 -11.27
CA PRO A 131 2.11 3.39 -12.50
C PRO A 131 2.49 4.36 -13.61
N GLU A 132 1.69 5.40 -13.83
CA GLU A 132 1.92 6.41 -14.87
C GLU A 132 3.19 7.24 -14.61
N SER A 133 3.45 7.55 -13.35
CA SER A 133 4.68 8.27 -12.96
C SER A 133 5.92 7.39 -13.11
N LEU A 134 5.80 6.09 -12.86
CA LEU A 134 6.86 5.12 -13.08
C LEU A 134 7.15 4.97 -14.58
N GLU A 135 6.12 4.88 -15.43
CA GLU A 135 6.28 4.88 -16.89
C GLU A 135 6.99 6.16 -17.35
N ALA A 136 6.61 7.31 -16.83
CA ALA A 136 7.26 8.57 -17.16
C ALA A 136 8.76 8.59 -16.76
N LEU A 137 9.16 7.91 -15.69
CA LEU A 137 10.55 7.70 -15.33
C LEU A 137 11.27 6.84 -16.37
N PHE A 138 10.67 5.73 -16.81
CA PHE A 138 11.24 4.89 -17.87
C PHE A 138 11.46 5.66 -19.17
N ILE A 139 10.48 6.46 -19.59
CA ILE A 139 10.57 7.24 -20.83
C ILE A 139 11.66 8.33 -20.71
N ARG A 140 11.68 9.06 -19.59
CA ARG A 140 12.55 10.23 -19.44
C ARG A 140 13.96 9.88 -18.97
N ARG A 141 14.14 8.73 -18.31
CA ARG A 141 15.36 8.35 -17.61
C ARG A 141 15.72 6.88 -17.78
N GLY A 142 15.39 6.29 -18.92
CA GLY A 142 15.59 4.86 -19.18
C GLY A 142 16.99 4.36 -18.86
N LEU A 143 18.03 5.13 -19.20
CA LEU A 143 19.43 4.77 -18.91
C LEU A 143 19.79 4.82 -17.42
N GLU A 144 19.00 5.49 -16.60
CA GLU A 144 19.24 5.61 -15.16
C GLU A 144 18.45 4.59 -14.33
N ILE A 145 17.51 3.86 -14.92
CA ILE A 145 16.61 2.94 -14.19
C ILE A 145 17.41 1.92 -13.37
N ALA A 146 18.44 1.31 -13.95
CA ALA A 146 19.29 0.36 -13.24
C ALA A 146 19.97 0.99 -12.00
N ARG A 147 20.40 2.25 -12.09
CA ARG A 147 20.98 2.99 -10.97
C ARG A 147 19.92 3.38 -9.93
N LEU A 148 18.75 3.85 -10.38
CA LEU A 148 17.70 4.31 -9.48
C LEU A 148 17.08 3.17 -8.66
N PHE A 149 17.03 1.98 -9.22
CA PHE A 149 16.35 0.82 -8.62
C PHE A 149 17.27 -0.38 -8.34
N GLY A 150 18.58 -0.24 -8.53
CA GLY A 150 19.54 -1.32 -8.30
C GLY A 150 19.51 -1.90 -6.90
N ALA A 151 19.26 -1.06 -5.89
CA ALA A 151 19.14 -1.47 -4.49
C ALA A 151 17.74 -1.97 -4.09
N THR A 152 16.71 -1.83 -4.96
CA THR A 152 15.32 -2.12 -4.59
C THR A 152 15.13 -3.58 -4.21
N ARG A 153 14.75 -3.84 -2.96
CA ARG A 153 14.53 -5.19 -2.41
C ARG A 153 13.14 -5.72 -2.69
N ALA A 154 12.15 -4.86 -2.58
CA ALA A 154 10.75 -5.23 -2.75
C ALA A 154 9.94 -4.11 -3.42
N VAL A 155 8.91 -4.54 -4.13
CA VAL A 155 7.83 -3.70 -4.65
C VAL A 155 6.55 -4.03 -3.89
N VAL A 156 5.93 -3.02 -3.29
CA VAL A 156 4.61 -3.14 -2.66
C VAL A 156 3.59 -2.53 -3.62
N ILE A 157 2.60 -3.31 -4.02
CA ILE A 157 1.50 -2.91 -4.90
C ILE A 157 0.25 -2.77 -4.04
N ASP A 158 -0.22 -1.55 -3.87
CA ASP A 158 -1.42 -1.28 -3.08
C ASP A 158 -2.70 -1.36 -3.90
N GLU A 159 -3.80 -1.67 -3.23
CA GLU A 159 -5.11 -1.90 -3.84
C GLU A 159 -5.05 -2.86 -5.05
N LEU A 160 -4.34 -3.97 -4.88
CA LEU A 160 -4.07 -4.96 -5.94
C LEU A 160 -5.33 -5.36 -6.71
N HIS A 161 -6.48 -5.45 -6.04
CA HIS A 161 -7.77 -5.80 -6.66
C HIS A 161 -8.19 -4.82 -7.77
N THR A 162 -7.73 -3.56 -7.72
CA THR A 162 -8.10 -2.54 -8.71
C THR A 162 -7.37 -2.69 -10.04
N VAL A 163 -6.34 -3.52 -10.08
CA VAL A 163 -5.48 -3.68 -11.27
C VAL A 163 -5.58 -5.06 -11.92
N LEU A 164 -6.26 -6.03 -11.31
CA LEU A 164 -6.25 -7.43 -11.79
C LEU A 164 -6.78 -7.57 -13.22
N ASP A 165 -7.91 -6.97 -13.54
CA ASP A 165 -8.61 -7.11 -14.83
C ASP A 165 -8.65 -5.77 -15.60
N SER A 166 -7.59 -4.97 -15.54
CA SER A 166 -7.56 -3.66 -16.16
C SER A 166 -6.37 -3.47 -17.09
N GLU A 167 -6.51 -2.61 -18.10
CA GLU A 167 -5.40 -2.20 -18.97
C GLU A 167 -4.25 -1.60 -18.16
N ARG A 168 -4.57 -0.86 -17.10
CA ARG A 168 -3.62 -0.29 -16.16
C ARG A 168 -2.82 -1.38 -15.45
N GLY A 169 -3.45 -2.51 -15.14
CA GLY A 169 -2.80 -3.68 -14.57
C GLY A 169 -1.84 -4.34 -15.55
N VAL A 170 -2.21 -4.46 -16.80
CA VAL A 170 -1.31 -4.97 -17.87
C VAL A 170 -0.09 -4.06 -18.01
N GLN A 171 -0.29 -2.74 -18.01
CA GLN A 171 0.79 -1.76 -18.03
C GLN A 171 1.71 -1.92 -16.82
N LEU A 172 1.16 -2.05 -15.62
CA LEU A 172 1.96 -2.23 -14.40
C LEU A 172 2.79 -3.51 -14.44
N ARG A 173 2.24 -4.63 -14.90
CA ARG A 173 3.00 -5.87 -15.09
C ARG A 173 4.18 -5.68 -16.05
N SER A 174 3.94 -5.01 -17.18
CA SER A 174 5.00 -4.66 -18.14
C SER A 174 6.10 -3.82 -17.48
N LEU A 175 5.72 -2.81 -16.69
CA LEU A 175 6.68 -1.97 -15.95
C LEU A 175 7.53 -2.77 -14.98
N LEU A 176 6.92 -3.68 -14.21
CA LEU A 176 7.64 -4.54 -13.26
C LEU A 176 8.63 -5.48 -13.97
N THR A 177 8.23 -6.08 -15.10
CA THR A 177 9.11 -6.91 -15.91
C THR A 177 10.28 -6.11 -16.47
N ARG A 178 10.03 -4.93 -17.03
CA ARG A 178 11.06 -4.02 -17.55
C ARG A 178 12.01 -3.55 -16.45
N LEU A 179 11.50 -3.35 -15.23
CA LEU A 179 12.31 -3.00 -14.06
C LEU A 179 13.27 -4.15 -13.69
N GLU A 180 12.77 -5.37 -13.57
CA GLU A 180 13.59 -6.55 -13.27
C GLU A 180 14.64 -6.80 -14.36
N LEU A 181 14.29 -6.60 -15.64
CA LEU A 181 15.25 -6.68 -16.75
C LEU A 181 16.35 -5.62 -16.66
N ALA A 182 16.00 -4.37 -16.30
CA ALA A 182 16.96 -3.29 -16.17
C ALA A 182 17.96 -3.51 -15.03
N ILE A 183 17.51 -4.07 -13.91
CA ILE A 183 18.37 -4.35 -12.74
C ILE A 183 18.98 -5.77 -12.78
N LYS A 184 18.61 -6.59 -13.78
CA LYS A 184 19.10 -7.97 -14.04
C LYS A 184 18.86 -8.93 -12.87
N ARG A 185 17.80 -8.76 -12.11
CA ARG A 185 17.39 -9.68 -11.05
C ARG A 185 15.90 -9.54 -10.76
N PRO A 186 15.27 -10.61 -10.23
CA PRO A 186 13.90 -10.52 -9.73
C PRO A 186 13.82 -9.59 -8.52
N ILE A 187 12.68 -8.93 -8.36
CA ILE A 187 12.34 -8.14 -7.17
C ILE A 187 11.17 -8.83 -6.48
N ARG A 188 11.24 -8.95 -5.17
CA ARG A 188 10.13 -9.44 -4.36
C ARG A 188 8.90 -8.57 -4.57
N ARG A 189 7.73 -9.17 -4.81
CA ARG A 189 6.46 -8.47 -5.02
C ARG A 189 5.52 -8.75 -3.86
N ILE A 190 4.96 -7.69 -3.30
CA ILE A 190 4.00 -7.78 -2.20
C ILE A 190 2.73 -7.03 -2.64
N GLY A 191 1.62 -7.76 -2.78
CA GLY A 191 0.32 -7.20 -3.10
C GLY A 191 -0.48 -6.93 -1.82
N LEU A 192 -0.97 -5.70 -1.65
CA LEU A 192 -1.93 -5.36 -0.60
C LEU A 192 -3.31 -5.24 -1.23
N SER A 193 -4.29 -5.90 -0.67
CA SER A 193 -5.64 -5.91 -1.23
C SER A 193 -6.71 -5.87 -0.15
N ALA A 194 -7.90 -5.37 -0.51
CA ALA A 194 -9.11 -5.76 0.19
C ALA A 194 -9.32 -7.28 0.02
N THR A 195 -10.30 -7.85 0.69
CA THR A 195 -10.70 -9.24 0.45
C THR A 195 -10.99 -9.46 -1.03
N LEU A 196 -10.35 -10.46 -1.63
CA LEU A 196 -10.46 -10.78 -3.06
C LEU A 196 -11.43 -11.93 -3.27
N GLY A 197 -12.22 -11.87 -4.35
CA GLY A 197 -13.06 -12.99 -4.76
C GLY A 197 -12.27 -14.13 -5.43
N ASP A 198 -11.22 -13.78 -6.20
CA ASP A 198 -10.36 -14.73 -6.91
C ASP A 198 -8.89 -14.54 -6.54
N MET A 199 -8.42 -15.34 -5.59
CA MET A 199 -7.04 -15.31 -5.10
C MET A 199 -6.05 -15.92 -6.10
N GLU A 200 -6.46 -16.89 -6.90
CA GLU A 200 -5.59 -17.52 -7.90
C GLU A 200 -5.27 -16.54 -9.03
N LEU A 201 -6.25 -15.75 -9.46
CA LEU A 201 -6.03 -14.64 -10.40
C LEU A 201 -5.03 -13.63 -9.83
N ALA A 202 -5.15 -13.27 -8.56
CA ALA A 202 -4.24 -12.33 -7.91
C ALA A 202 -2.80 -12.87 -7.83
N LYS A 203 -2.62 -14.14 -7.50
CA LYS A 203 -1.30 -14.81 -7.51
C LYS A 203 -0.70 -14.84 -8.91
N ALA A 204 -1.49 -15.25 -9.92
CA ALA A 204 -1.06 -15.28 -11.31
C ALA A 204 -0.76 -13.87 -11.85
N TYR A 205 -1.49 -12.85 -11.41
CA TYR A 205 -1.17 -11.46 -11.73
C TYR A 205 0.18 -11.06 -11.13
N LEU A 206 0.41 -11.36 -9.86
CA LEU A 206 1.63 -10.96 -9.15
C LEU A 206 2.87 -11.66 -9.72
N ARG A 207 2.79 -12.97 -9.99
CA ARG A 207 3.88 -13.76 -10.54
C ARG A 207 3.35 -14.80 -11.54
N PRO A 208 3.21 -14.46 -12.83
CA PRO A 208 2.56 -15.33 -13.82
C PRO A 208 3.22 -16.72 -13.95
N ASP A 209 4.55 -16.76 -13.94
CA ASP A 209 5.31 -18.00 -14.16
C ASP A 209 5.49 -18.83 -12.88
N ALA A 210 5.07 -18.33 -11.73
CA ALA A 210 5.26 -18.96 -10.43
C ALA A 210 4.13 -18.62 -9.44
N ALA A 211 2.88 -18.59 -9.89
CA ALA A 211 1.71 -18.24 -9.05
C ALA A 211 1.63 -19.11 -7.78
N ASN A 212 1.94 -20.39 -7.87
CA ASN A 212 1.92 -21.31 -6.72
C ASN A 212 2.98 -21.01 -5.66
N ALA A 213 4.02 -20.24 -5.97
CA ALA A 213 5.04 -19.82 -5.02
C ALA A 213 4.64 -18.52 -4.27
N VAL A 214 3.59 -17.84 -4.73
CA VAL A 214 3.06 -16.65 -4.06
C VAL A 214 2.30 -17.06 -2.81
N GLN A 215 2.75 -16.59 -1.66
CA GLN A 215 2.07 -16.82 -0.39
C GLN A 215 0.88 -15.89 -0.22
N LEU A 216 -0.16 -16.38 0.45
CA LEU A 216 -1.35 -15.61 0.77
C LEU A 216 -1.53 -15.54 2.29
N ILE A 217 -1.69 -14.33 2.79
CA ILE A 217 -2.07 -14.06 4.17
C ILE A 217 -3.37 -13.28 4.15
N GLU A 218 -4.43 -13.94 4.60
CA GLU A 218 -5.73 -13.32 4.79
C GLU A 218 -5.94 -13.03 6.28
N ALA A 219 -6.52 -11.88 6.56
CA ALA A 219 -7.02 -11.62 7.90
C ALA A 219 -8.18 -12.59 8.16
N ASP A 220 -8.13 -13.29 9.28
CA ASP A 220 -9.29 -14.02 9.76
C ASP A 220 -10.43 -13.01 9.87
N GLY A 221 -11.51 -13.27 9.11
CA GLY A 221 -12.66 -12.38 9.05
C GLY A 221 -13.31 -12.28 10.43
N GLY A 222 -12.80 -11.37 11.25
CA GLY A 222 -13.57 -10.92 12.39
C GLY A 222 -14.84 -10.33 11.79
N GLU A 223 -15.97 -10.90 12.16
CA GLU A 223 -17.30 -10.43 11.79
C GLU A 223 -17.43 -8.97 12.24
N ALA A 224 -17.01 -8.05 11.38
CA ALA A 224 -17.45 -6.67 11.54
C ALA A 224 -18.95 -6.70 11.28
N GLU A 225 -19.73 -6.56 12.34
CA GLU A 225 -21.19 -6.51 12.26
C GLU A 225 -21.56 -5.33 11.34
N LEU A 226 -21.88 -5.65 10.08
CA LEU A 226 -22.36 -4.65 9.14
C LEU A 226 -23.82 -4.34 9.46
N ARG A 227 -24.08 -3.19 10.06
CA ARG A 227 -25.43 -2.69 10.26
C ARG A 227 -25.89 -1.92 9.05
N LEU A 228 -26.57 -2.59 8.14
CA LEU A 228 -27.13 -1.96 6.95
C LEU A 228 -28.56 -1.46 7.25
N GLN A 229 -28.81 -0.17 6.99
CA GLN A 229 -30.15 0.41 7.05
C GLN A 229 -30.50 1.03 5.70
N LEU A 230 -31.49 0.47 5.01
CA LEU A 230 -32.06 1.06 3.81
C LEU A 230 -33.27 1.92 4.18
N ARG A 231 -33.31 3.17 3.70
CA ARG A 231 -34.44 4.07 3.86
C ARG A 231 -34.87 4.63 2.51
N GLY A 232 -36.16 4.55 2.24
CA GLY A 232 -36.77 5.21 1.10
C GLY A 232 -37.39 6.55 1.51
N TYR A 233 -37.28 7.54 0.65
CA TYR A 233 -37.95 8.83 0.78
C TYR A 233 -38.86 9.00 -0.41
N VAL A 234 -40.15 9.21 -0.15
CA VAL A 234 -41.14 9.45 -1.19
C VAL A 234 -41.05 10.94 -1.57
N SER A 235 -40.91 11.23 -2.85
CA SER A 235 -41.16 12.59 -3.35
C SER A 235 -42.64 12.85 -3.18
N GLY A 236 -43.00 13.80 -2.32
CA GLY A 236 -44.39 14.17 -2.10
C GLY A 236 -45.01 14.69 -3.40
N ASP A 237 -46.29 14.41 -3.63
CA ASP A 237 -47.07 15.12 -4.59
C ASP A 237 -47.07 16.62 -4.30
N GLU A 238 -47.24 17.46 -5.33
CA GLU A 238 -47.05 18.91 -5.43
C GLU A 238 -47.79 19.80 -4.39
N ASP A 239 -47.81 19.42 -3.12
CA ASP A 239 -48.18 20.34 -2.07
C ASP A 239 -47.00 21.24 -1.74
N GLU A 240 -47.10 22.53 -2.00
CA GLU A 240 -46.06 23.56 -1.83
C GLU A 240 -45.43 23.64 -0.41
N ASN A 241 -45.92 22.88 0.56
CA ASN A 241 -45.44 22.84 1.93
C ASN A 241 -44.76 21.53 2.37
N SER A 242 -44.65 20.53 1.51
CA SER A 242 -43.99 19.28 1.84
C SER A 242 -42.50 19.35 1.47
N PRO A 243 -41.56 18.99 2.37
CA PRO A 243 -40.14 19.02 2.05
C PRO A 243 -39.86 18.08 0.89
N SER A 244 -39.03 18.51 -0.05
CA SER A 244 -38.56 17.67 -1.15
C SER A 244 -37.84 16.45 -0.60
N ALA A 245 -37.79 15.35 -1.38
CA ALA A 245 -37.05 14.15 -0.98
C ALA A 245 -35.59 14.47 -0.61
N THR A 246 -34.97 15.44 -1.30
CA THR A 246 -33.60 15.91 -1.03
C THR A 246 -33.48 16.61 0.34
N GLU A 247 -34.47 17.44 0.70
CA GLU A 247 -34.51 18.12 2.00
C GLU A 247 -34.73 17.11 3.15
N ALA A 248 -35.62 16.15 2.95
CA ALA A 248 -35.88 15.08 3.90
C ALA A 248 -34.63 14.18 4.12
N ILE A 249 -33.90 13.83 3.04
CA ILE A 249 -32.62 13.12 3.11
C ILE A 249 -31.60 13.95 3.87
N SER A 250 -31.44 15.22 3.51
CA SER A 250 -30.45 16.13 4.13
C SER A 250 -30.70 16.31 5.62
N ALA A 251 -31.95 16.53 6.01
CA ALA A 251 -32.34 16.66 7.43
C ALA A 251 -32.09 15.35 8.19
N HIS A 252 -32.37 14.21 7.56
CA HIS A 252 -32.11 12.90 8.17
C HIS A 252 -30.61 12.65 8.37
N LEU A 253 -29.80 12.87 7.33
CA LEU A 253 -28.34 12.74 7.42
C LEU A 253 -27.77 13.65 8.48
N PHE A 254 -28.15 14.92 8.51
CA PHE A 254 -27.70 15.87 9.52
C PHE A 254 -28.02 15.41 10.95
N LYS A 255 -29.23 14.88 11.16
CA LYS A 255 -29.65 14.40 12.49
C LYS A 255 -28.82 13.19 12.96
N HIS A 256 -28.44 12.27 12.08
CA HIS A 256 -27.79 11.02 12.44
C HIS A 256 -26.27 11.07 12.39
N LEU A 257 -25.70 11.95 11.55
CA LEU A 257 -24.25 12.07 11.36
C LEU A 257 -23.62 13.17 12.20
N ARG A 258 -24.44 14.05 12.78
CA ARG A 258 -23.97 15.17 13.61
C ARG A 258 -23.22 14.66 14.84
N GLY A 259 -21.98 15.16 15.05
CA GLY A 259 -21.19 14.91 16.26
C GLY A 259 -20.35 13.62 16.21
N SER A 260 -20.25 12.96 15.07
CA SER A 260 -19.37 11.82 14.83
C SER A 260 -18.60 11.98 13.52
N GLU A 261 -17.47 11.29 13.39
CA GLU A 261 -16.72 11.22 12.14
C GLU A 261 -17.45 10.28 11.17
N ASN A 262 -17.91 10.81 10.05
CA ASN A 262 -18.67 10.09 9.05
C ASN A 262 -18.11 10.33 7.67
N LEU A 263 -18.22 9.33 6.80
CA LEU A 263 -17.92 9.44 5.38
C LEU A 263 -19.23 9.32 4.60
N VAL A 264 -19.52 10.34 3.80
CA VAL A 264 -20.74 10.41 2.95
C VAL A 264 -20.28 10.38 1.50
N PHE A 265 -20.87 9.46 0.71
CA PHE A 265 -20.60 9.29 -0.71
C PHE A 265 -21.78 9.76 -1.55
#